data_9357ecf67cd3f5e5582b64a0f34399dc
#
_entry.id   9357ecf67cd3f5e5582b64a0f34399dc
#
_cell.length_a   1.000
_cell.length_b   1.000
_cell.length_c   1.000
_cell.angle_alpha   90.00
_cell.angle_beta   90.00
_cell.angle_gamma   90.00
#
_symmetry.space_group_name_H-M   'P 1'
#
loop_
_entity.id
_entity.type
_entity.pdbx_description
1 polymer ?
#
loop_
_entity_poly.entity_id
_entity_poly.type
_entity_poly.pdbx_seq_one_letter_code
_entity_poly.pdbx_strand_id
1 'polypeptide(L)'
;MMLWPLLLVFAPATVQSYWLSIYMPHDAYEGDQVVIRCSGNNNGQIRRLKFYKDGVQLATYSSASSYTISNAKRGDSGSYYCKADRELFLFVDVTEETNSVWLSVRELFPAPMLTASSTQPTEGSSVTLTCSTRLPSDRSTTQLHFSFLRSGHTLQSGWRSAFNISAIWKEDSDYYQCKAKTASHSVSKSSAQSYLDVQRIPVSQVSMEIQPPGGQAVEGESLVLVCSMAEGTGYTTFSWHRENMKESLGRKTERSQRAELEIPAIRESQAGGYYCTADNSYGPVHSEVVTITVRVPVSSPLLTFSAPGALAFVGDVVELHCEDSRASPPILYWVFHENITLGKASAPFGGGVSFNLSLSAWHSGNYSCEADNGWGSQRGAVVTLHVKEAPPKVRLTNGAHRCEGRVEVEREGRWGTVCDDGWDLKDVAVVCQELGCGAAKHTPAAMLYPPAASTALPVLIQVALCNGTEQALAACEQVDTFDCGHDEDAGAVCEGG
;
A
#
# COMPACT_ATOMS: atom_id res chain seq x y z
N MET A 1 -51.91 111.31 -64.50
CA MET A 1 -51.58 109.93 -64.80
C MET A 1 -50.10 109.76 -64.49
N MET A 2 -49.88 109.21 -63.33
CA MET A 2 -48.52 109.01 -62.86
C MET A 2 -48.19 107.53 -63.04
N LEU A 3 -47.19 107.27 -63.84
CA LEU A 3 -46.53 105.92 -63.97
C LEU A 3 -45.51 105.79 -62.91
N TRP A 4 -45.62 104.78 -62.10
CA TRP A 4 -44.64 104.39 -61.11
C TRP A 4 -43.76 103.25 -61.65
N PRO A 5 -42.45 103.35 -61.61
CA PRO A 5 -41.62 102.30 -62.11
C PRO A 5 -41.49 101.19 -61.05
N LEU A 6 -41.69 99.96 -61.47
CA LEU A 6 -41.41 98.73 -60.69
C LEU A 6 -39.94 98.56 -60.60
N LEU A 7 -39.36 98.77 -59.44
CA LEU A 7 -38.02 98.33 -59.10
C LEU A 7 -38.04 96.78 -58.84
N LEU A 8 -37.54 96.00 -59.78
CA LEU A 8 -37.19 94.58 -59.62
C LEU A 8 -35.93 94.53 -58.80
N VAL A 9 -36.07 94.14 -57.55
CA VAL A 9 -34.99 93.74 -56.68
C VAL A 9 -34.59 92.31 -57.05
N PHE A 10 -33.50 92.22 -57.82
CA PHE A 10 -32.81 90.92 -57.99
C PHE A 10 -32.11 90.55 -56.69
N ALA A 11 -32.68 89.58 -55.98
CA ALA A 11 -31.91 88.93 -54.91
C ALA A 11 -30.69 88.20 -55.51
N PRO A 12 -29.57 88.43 -54.99
CA PRO A 12 -28.37 87.68 -55.52
C PRO A 12 -28.64 86.22 -55.26
N ALA A 13 -28.74 85.43 -56.35
CA ALA A 13 -28.60 83.99 -56.26
C ALA A 13 -27.25 83.69 -55.68
N THR A 14 -27.16 83.20 -54.45
CA THR A 14 -25.91 82.68 -53.88
C THR A 14 -25.61 81.43 -54.65
N VAL A 15 -24.70 81.61 -55.67
CA VAL A 15 -24.04 80.45 -56.29
C VAL A 15 -23.07 79.90 -55.26
N GLN A 16 -23.46 78.81 -54.64
CA GLN A 16 -22.63 78.05 -53.72
C GLN A 16 -21.54 77.43 -54.60
N SER A 17 -20.38 78.07 -54.73
CA SER A 17 -19.23 77.50 -55.41
C SER A 17 -18.58 76.45 -54.50
N TYR A 18 -18.79 75.20 -54.77
CA TYR A 18 -18.14 74.11 -54.08
C TYR A 18 -16.69 74.02 -54.50
N TRP A 19 -15.84 74.93 -54.02
CA TRP A 19 -14.43 74.86 -54.25
C TRP A 19 -13.75 73.82 -53.42
N LEU A 20 -14.23 73.54 -52.19
CA LEU A 20 -13.74 72.53 -51.26
C LEU A 20 -14.75 71.42 -51.17
N SER A 21 -14.30 70.14 -51.28
CA SER A 21 -15.12 68.93 -51.17
C SER A 21 -14.50 67.98 -50.19
N ILE A 22 -15.35 67.28 -49.40
CA ILE A 22 -14.97 66.23 -48.49
C ILE A 22 -15.35 64.86 -49.08
N TYR A 23 -14.41 63.90 -48.98
CA TYR A 23 -14.56 62.51 -49.42
C TYR A 23 -14.27 61.60 -48.25
N MET A 24 -15.24 60.84 -47.81
CA MET A 24 -15.13 59.86 -46.73
C MET A 24 -16.25 58.85 -46.83
N PRO A 25 -16.10 57.63 -46.22
CA PRO A 25 -17.20 56.68 -46.15
C PRO A 25 -18.30 57.21 -45.18
N HIS A 26 -19.55 56.89 -45.46
CA HIS A 26 -20.67 57.18 -44.55
C HIS A 26 -20.78 56.10 -43.42
N ASP A 27 -20.35 54.87 -43.69
CA ASP A 27 -20.41 53.71 -42.80
C ASP A 27 -19.03 53.08 -42.67
N ALA A 28 -18.70 52.65 -41.45
CA ALA A 28 -17.52 51.88 -41.12
C ALA A 28 -17.83 50.91 -39.99
N TYR A 29 -17.04 49.88 -39.77
CA TYR A 29 -17.09 49.03 -38.59
C TYR A 29 -15.99 49.40 -37.62
N GLU A 30 -16.18 49.06 -36.36
CA GLU A 30 -15.12 49.13 -35.36
C GLU A 30 -13.86 48.44 -35.89
N GLY A 31 -12.69 49.05 -35.71
CA GLY A 31 -11.43 48.53 -36.19
C GLY A 31 -11.07 48.91 -37.64
N ASP A 32 -11.99 49.43 -38.41
CA ASP A 32 -11.71 49.88 -39.78
C ASP A 32 -10.81 51.12 -39.76
N GLN A 33 -9.99 51.24 -40.80
CA GLN A 33 -9.31 52.51 -41.12
C GLN A 33 -10.25 53.39 -41.90
N VAL A 34 -10.51 54.59 -41.40
CA VAL A 34 -11.32 55.60 -42.07
C VAL A 34 -10.41 56.75 -42.52
N VAL A 35 -10.37 56.99 -43.81
CA VAL A 35 -9.59 58.09 -44.40
C VAL A 35 -10.55 59.19 -44.85
N ILE A 36 -10.39 60.37 -44.26
CA ILE A 36 -11.13 61.60 -44.59
C ILE A 36 -10.22 62.47 -45.45
N ARG A 37 -10.61 62.71 -46.69
CA ARG A 37 -9.90 63.51 -47.60
C ARG A 37 -10.70 64.77 -47.94
N CYS A 38 -9.99 65.92 -47.91
CA CYS A 38 -10.54 67.18 -48.37
C CYS A 38 -9.69 67.71 -49.49
N SER A 39 -10.34 68.02 -50.60
CA SER A 39 -9.63 68.55 -51.83
C SER A 39 -10.38 69.75 -52.37
N GLY A 40 -9.64 70.72 -52.78
CA GLY A 40 -10.10 71.89 -53.54
C GLY A 40 -9.96 71.71 -55.05
N ASN A 41 -10.63 72.48 -55.85
CA ASN A 41 -10.49 72.45 -57.30
C ASN A 41 -9.04 72.65 -57.75
N ASN A 42 -8.21 73.34 -56.92
CA ASN A 42 -6.76 73.40 -57.09
C ASN A 42 -6.07 73.25 -55.71
N ASN A 43 -5.60 72.03 -55.37
CA ASN A 43 -4.98 71.70 -54.09
C ASN A 43 -3.68 72.56 -53.83
N GLY A 44 -3.01 73.05 -54.83
CA GLY A 44 -1.81 73.87 -54.67
C GLY A 44 -2.11 75.27 -54.06
N GLN A 45 -3.37 75.65 -53.99
CA GLN A 45 -3.79 76.94 -53.38
C GLN A 45 -4.18 76.77 -51.88
N ILE A 46 -4.22 75.55 -51.34
CA ILE A 46 -4.50 75.33 -49.92
C ILE A 46 -3.31 75.73 -49.10
N ARG A 47 -3.46 76.71 -48.20
CA ARG A 47 -2.44 77.18 -47.23
C ARG A 47 -2.58 76.55 -45.92
N ARG A 48 -3.80 76.27 -45.50
CA ARG A 48 -4.11 75.64 -44.20
C ARG A 48 -5.42 74.82 -44.33
N LEU A 49 -5.33 73.55 -44.02
CA LEU A 49 -6.47 72.62 -44.04
C LEU A 49 -6.78 72.15 -42.58
N LYS A 50 -8.02 72.33 -42.13
CA LYS A 50 -8.49 71.95 -40.80
C LYS A 50 -9.63 70.94 -40.90
N PHE A 51 -9.53 69.89 -40.13
CA PHE A 51 -10.59 68.85 -40.01
C PHE A 51 -11.38 69.05 -38.75
N TYR A 52 -12.66 68.87 -38.80
CA TYR A 52 -13.61 69.02 -37.68
C TYR A 52 -14.50 67.82 -37.55
N LYS A 53 -14.86 67.49 -36.29
CA LYS A 53 -15.91 66.52 -35.95
C LYS A 53 -16.84 67.19 -34.93
N ASP A 54 -18.15 67.19 -35.21
CA ASP A 54 -19.20 67.75 -34.31
C ASP A 54 -18.84 69.16 -33.81
N GLY A 55 -18.23 69.99 -34.67
CA GLY A 55 -17.77 71.34 -34.35
C GLY A 55 -16.39 71.46 -33.67
N VAL A 56 -15.78 70.36 -33.26
CA VAL A 56 -14.46 70.33 -32.61
C VAL A 56 -13.38 70.11 -33.65
N GLN A 57 -12.32 70.96 -33.61
CA GLN A 57 -11.17 70.80 -34.49
C GLN A 57 -10.34 69.56 -34.10
N LEU A 58 -10.08 68.69 -35.08
CA LEU A 58 -9.33 67.47 -34.92
C LEU A 58 -7.86 67.67 -35.29
N ALA A 59 -7.59 68.30 -36.43
CA ALA A 59 -6.24 68.46 -36.98
C ALA A 59 -6.14 69.70 -37.87
N THR A 60 -4.91 70.18 -38.05
CA THR A 60 -4.58 71.28 -38.99
C THR A 60 -3.34 70.86 -39.78
N TYR A 61 -3.39 71.05 -41.07
CA TYR A 61 -2.23 70.81 -42.02
C TYR A 61 -1.93 72.08 -42.82
N SER A 62 -0.67 72.24 -43.15
CA SER A 62 -0.17 73.40 -43.92
C SER A 62 -0.38 73.28 -45.43
N SER A 63 -0.92 72.16 -45.88
CA SER A 63 -1.19 71.87 -47.30
C SER A 63 -2.31 70.84 -47.41
N ALA A 64 -2.72 70.52 -48.65
CA ALA A 64 -3.66 69.43 -48.89
C ALA A 64 -3.15 68.11 -48.23
N SER A 65 -3.99 67.51 -47.45
CA SER A 65 -3.70 66.28 -46.68
C SER A 65 -4.97 65.46 -46.40
N SER A 66 -4.84 64.29 -45.77
CA SER A 66 -5.94 63.48 -45.28
C SER A 66 -5.84 63.30 -43.79
N TYR A 67 -6.96 63.22 -43.11
CA TYR A 67 -7.07 62.83 -41.75
C TYR A 67 -7.44 61.34 -41.70
N THR A 68 -6.68 60.54 -40.97
CA THR A 68 -6.88 59.10 -40.91
C THR A 68 -7.20 58.66 -39.48
N ILE A 69 -8.32 57.98 -39.31
CA ILE A 69 -8.69 57.24 -38.11
C ILE A 69 -8.21 55.82 -38.33
N SER A 70 -7.09 55.43 -37.72
CA SER A 70 -6.47 54.14 -37.97
C SER A 70 -7.25 52.96 -37.40
N ASN A 71 -8.11 53.19 -36.39
CA ASN A 71 -8.90 52.18 -35.68
C ASN A 71 -10.19 52.83 -35.21
N ALA A 72 -11.20 52.81 -36.07
CA ALA A 72 -12.49 53.44 -35.79
C ALA A 72 -13.19 52.82 -34.61
N LYS A 73 -13.70 53.64 -33.72
CA LYS A 73 -14.48 53.28 -32.55
C LYS A 73 -15.89 53.83 -32.68
N ARG A 74 -16.87 53.26 -31.96
CA ARG A 74 -18.27 53.83 -31.98
C ARG A 74 -18.32 55.31 -31.64
N GLY A 75 -17.42 55.79 -30.76
CA GLY A 75 -17.29 57.20 -30.42
C GLY A 75 -16.79 58.10 -31.57
N ASP A 76 -16.26 57.52 -32.66
CA ASP A 76 -15.89 58.28 -33.84
C ASP A 76 -17.05 58.55 -34.78
N SER A 77 -18.23 58.00 -34.53
CA SER A 77 -19.47 58.39 -35.21
C SER A 77 -19.74 59.89 -34.97
N GLY A 78 -20.16 60.61 -36.02
CA GLY A 78 -20.39 62.04 -35.91
C GLY A 78 -20.37 62.75 -37.25
N SER A 79 -20.52 64.07 -37.22
CA SER A 79 -20.55 64.95 -38.39
C SER A 79 -19.18 65.52 -38.67
N TYR A 80 -18.61 65.17 -39.79
CA TYR A 80 -17.27 65.60 -40.19
C TYR A 80 -17.34 66.65 -41.32
N TYR A 81 -16.52 67.67 -41.24
CA TYR A 81 -16.34 68.66 -42.25
C TYR A 81 -14.93 69.24 -42.22
N CYS A 82 -14.55 69.93 -43.32
CA CYS A 82 -13.24 70.58 -43.45
C CYS A 82 -13.41 72.06 -43.61
N LYS A 83 -12.41 72.84 -43.16
CA LYS A 83 -12.19 74.25 -43.52
C LYS A 83 -10.81 74.35 -44.09
N ALA A 84 -10.71 75.10 -45.24
CA ALA A 84 -9.47 75.37 -45.86
C ALA A 84 -9.26 76.85 -46.14
N ASP A 85 -8.10 77.40 -45.79
CA ASP A 85 -7.70 78.73 -46.11
C ASP A 85 -6.97 78.65 -47.48
N ARG A 86 -7.49 79.41 -48.48
CA ARG A 86 -6.84 79.54 -49.83
C ARG A 86 -6.44 80.94 -50.06
N GLU A 87 -5.31 81.07 -50.78
CA GLU A 87 -4.85 82.37 -51.27
C GLU A 87 -5.59 82.77 -52.55
N LEU A 88 -6.31 83.89 -52.49
CA LEU A 88 -6.80 84.58 -53.62
C LEU A 88 -5.81 85.74 -53.96
N PHE A 89 -5.88 86.32 -55.10
CA PHE A 89 -4.97 87.38 -55.59
C PHE A 89 -4.62 88.40 -54.48
N LEU A 90 -3.30 88.73 -54.32
CA LEU A 90 -2.73 89.82 -53.49
C LEU A 90 -3.03 89.64 -51.95
N PHE A 91 -2.61 88.53 -51.35
CA PHE A 91 -2.58 88.30 -49.91
C PHE A 91 -3.94 88.27 -49.18
N VAL A 92 -5.03 87.98 -49.91
CA VAL A 92 -6.33 87.77 -49.27
C VAL A 92 -6.55 86.28 -49.10
N ASP A 93 -6.56 85.79 -47.83
CA ASP A 93 -6.96 84.42 -47.46
C ASP A 93 -8.47 84.36 -47.33
N VAL A 94 -9.09 83.42 -48.06
CA VAL A 94 -10.53 83.10 -47.91
C VAL A 94 -10.67 81.71 -47.28
N THR A 95 -11.42 81.65 -46.24
CA THR A 95 -11.72 80.37 -45.63
C THR A 95 -12.97 79.78 -46.29
N GLU A 96 -12.84 78.57 -46.84
CA GLU A 96 -13.88 77.79 -47.43
C GLU A 96 -14.25 76.62 -46.48
N GLU A 97 -15.48 76.20 -46.46
CA GLU A 97 -16.00 75.11 -45.62
C GLU A 97 -16.80 74.11 -46.45
N THR A 98 -16.60 72.81 -46.19
CA THR A 98 -17.40 71.76 -46.85
C THR A 98 -18.75 71.58 -46.22
N ASN A 99 -19.64 70.95 -46.95
CA ASN A 99 -20.81 70.33 -46.29
C ASN A 99 -20.35 69.29 -45.32
N SER A 100 -21.14 69.06 -44.26
CA SER A 100 -20.92 68.03 -43.29
C SER A 100 -21.32 66.67 -43.83
N VAL A 101 -20.49 65.66 -43.57
CA VAL A 101 -20.76 64.24 -43.88
C VAL A 101 -20.82 63.47 -42.58
N TRP A 102 -21.89 62.72 -42.39
CA TRP A 102 -22.02 61.87 -41.22
C TRP A 102 -21.31 60.54 -41.38
N LEU A 103 -20.45 60.17 -40.41
CA LEU A 103 -19.82 58.88 -40.27
C LEU A 103 -20.61 58.05 -39.24
N SER A 104 -21.08 56.87 -39.61
CA SER A 104 -21.67 55.89 -38.73
C SER A 104 -20.71 54.74 -38.51
N VAL A 105 -20.13 54.64 -37.31
CA VAL A 105 -19.29 53.48 -36.93
C VAL A 105 -20.14 52.46 -36.22
N ARG A 106 -20.36 51.34 -36.89
CA ARG A 106 -21.14 50.20 -36.38
C ARG A 106 -20.23 49.22 -35.61
N GLU A 107 -20.84 48.50 -34.69
CA GLU A 107 -20.17 47.42 -33.98
C GLU A 107 -19.79 46.31 -34.95
N LEU A 108 -18.50 45.84 -34.92
CA LEU A 108 -18.05 44.76 -35.80
C LEU A 108 -18.62 43.41 -35.35
N PHE A 109 -18.66 43.14 -34.05
CA PHE A 109 -19.31 42.00 -33.45
C PHE A 109 -19.70 42.32 -31.99
N PRO A 110 -20.81 41.75 -31.48
CA PRO A 110 -21.21 41.93 -30.09
C PRO A 110 -20.26 41.23 -29.13
N ALA A 111 -20.33 41.56 -27.83
CA ALA A 111 -19.58 40.81 -26.82
C ALA A 111 -19.84 39.29 -26.97
N PRO A 112 -18.81 38.45 -26.99
CA PRO A 112 -18.99 37.03 -27.16
C PRO A 112 -19.78 36.43 -25.98
N MET A 113 -20.43 35.31 -26.23
CA MET A 113 -21.11 34.50 -25.21
C MET A 113 -20.24 33.27 -24.94
N LEU A 114 -19.91 33.06 -23.67
CA LEU A 114 -19.30 31.84 -23.21
C LEU A 114 -20.37 30.83 -22.80
N THR A 115 -20.31 29.63 -23.36
CA THR A 115 -21.16 28.49 -22.96
C THR A 115 -20.25 27.33 -22.58
N ALA A 116 -20.66 26.57 -21.56
CA ALA A 116 -20.03 25.32 -21.17
C ALA A 116 -20.97 24.16 -21.49
N SER A 117 -20.41 22.99 -21.81
CA SER A 117 -21.20 21.76 -22.01
C SER A 117 -21.98 21.37 -20.74
N SER A 118 -21.48 21.73 -19.55
CA SER A 118 -22.18 21.67 -18.26
C SER A 118 -21.66 22.79 -17.36
N THR A 119 -22.55 23.40 -16.58
CA THR A 119 -22.21 24.38 -15.53
C THR A 119 -21.93 23.72 -14.19
N GLN A 120 -22.34 22.45 -14.01
CA GLN A 120 -22.10 21.61 -12.85
C GLN A 120 -21.53 20.25 -13.31
N PRO A 121 -20.31 20.21 -13.86
CA PRO A 121 -19.69 18.97 -14.27
C PRO A 121 -19.26 18.17 -13.06
N THR A 122 -19.21 16.84 -13.19
CA THR A 122 -18.63 15.95 -12.19
C THR A 122 -17.12 15.92 -12.31
N GLU A 123 -16.39 15.81 -11.20
CA GLU A 123 -14.95 15.63 -11.19
C GLU A 123 -14.50 14.49 -12.12
N GLY A 124 -13.41 14.70 -12.83
CA GLY A 124 -12.87 13.75 -13.80
C GLY A 124 -13.56 13.76 -15.16
N SER A 125 -14.73 14.42 -15.29
CA SER A 125 -15.42 14.54 -16.58
C SER A 125 -14.77 15.59 -17.48
N SER A 126 -15.04 15.52 -18.78
CA SER A 126 -14.60 16.54 -19.74
C SER A 126 -15.61 17.68 -19.85
N VAL A 127 -15.11 18.90 -19.99
CA VAL A 127 -15.92 20.09 -20.19
C VAL A 127 -15.44 20.83 -21.41
N THR A 128 -16.37 21.12 -22.33
CA THR A 128 -16.08 21.96 -23.51
C THR A 128 -16.63 23.36 -23.29
N LEU A 129 -15.75 24.35 -23.33
CA LEU A 129 -16.07 25.78 -23.31
C LEU A 129 -16.18 26.27 -24.74
N THR A 130 -17.29 26.93 -25.12
CA THR A 130 -17.50 27.50 -26.45
C THR A 130 -17.66 29.01 -26.34
N CYS A 131 -16.90 29.76 -27.12
CA CYS A 131 -16.96 31.21 -27.22
C CYS A 131 -17.59 31.59 -28.54
N SER A 132 -18.81 32.10 -28.51
CA SER A 132 -19.56 32.41 -29.72
C SER A 132 -19.84 33.91 -29.86
N THR A 133 -19.71 34.44 -31.07
CA THR A 133 -20.16 35.77 -31.46
C THR A 133 -20.56 35.77 -32.94
N ARG A 134 -21.24 36.81 -33.39
CA ARG A 134 -21.72 36.92 -34.78
C ARG A 134 -21.04 38.07 -35.48
N LEU A 135 -20.49 37.81 -36.63
CA LEU A 135 -20.02 38.82 -37.57
C LEU A 135 -21.14 39.24 -38.54
N PRO A 136 -21.17 40.50 -39.02
CA PRO A 136 -22.01 40.90 -40.12
C PRO A 136 -21.75 40.04 -41.37
N SER A 137 -22.78 39.89 -42.22
CA SER A 137 -22.66 39.05 -43.44
C SER A 137 -21.56 39.52 -44.41
N ASP A 138 -21.39 40.81 -44.51
CA ASP A 138 -20.36 41.47 -45.35
C ASP A 138 -18.95 41.40 -44.73
N ARG A 139 -18.84 40.95 -43.48
CA ARG A 139 -17.56 40.76 -42.73
C ARG A 139 -17.37 39.30 -42.27
N SER A 140 -18.12 38.37 -42.80
CA SER A 140 -18.10 36.96 -42.42
C SER A 140 -16.74 36.29 -42.59
N THR A 141 -15.83 36.79 -43.41
CA THR A 141 -14.48 36.32 -43.63
C THR A 141 -13.49 36.82 -42.57
N THR A 142 -13.88 37.72 -41.67
CA THR A 142 -12.99 38.26 -40.64
C THR A 142 -12.60 37.13 -39.66
N GLN A 143 -11.32 36.87 -39.57
CA GLN A 143 -10.79 35.88 -38.64
C GLN A 143 -10.78 36.44 -37.22
N LEU A 144 -11.32 35.67 -36.30
CA LEU A 144 -11.33 35.98 -34.87
C LEU A 144 -10.41 35.02 -34.11
N HIS A 145 -9.60 35.58 -33.23
CA HIS A 145 -8.75 34.87 -32.29
C HIS A 145 -9.45 34.84 -30.94
N PHE A 146 -9.61 33.63 -30.36
CA PHE A 146 -10.31 33.41 -29.08
C PHE A 146 -9.30 33.13 -27.97
N SER A 147 -9.58 33.64 -26.79
CA SER A 147 -8.84 33.33 -25.57
C SER A 147 -9.83 32.93 -24.49
N PHE A 148 -9.52 31.83 -23.79
CA PHE A 148 -10.30 31.35 -22.65
C PHE A 148 -9.54 31.65 -21.37
N LEU A 149 -10.22 32.21 -20.39
CA LEU A 149 -9.63 32.69 -19.15
C LEU A 149 -10.36 32.07 -17.95
N ARG A 150 -9.60 31.82 -16.88
CA ARG A 150 -10.09 31.44 -15.54
C ARG A 150 -9.56 32.48 -14.54
N SER A 151 -10.43 33.14 -13.78
CA SER A 151 -10.08 34.23 -12.85
C SER A 151 -9.10 35.26 -13.45
N GLY A 152 -9.30 35.61 -14.73
CA GLY A 152 -8.45 36.57 -15.46
C GLY A 152 -7.15 36.00 -16.06
N HIS A 153 -6.77 34.79 -15.71
CA HIS A 153 -5.60 34.11 -16.28
C HIS A 153 -5.97 33.34 -17.55
N THR A 154 -5.18 33.50 -18.60
CA THR A 154 -5.43 32.85 -19.89
C THR A 154 -5.04 31.37 -19.80
N LEU A 155 -6.01 30.49 -20.05
CA LEU A 155 -5.82 29.04 -20.13
C LEU A 155 -5.33 28.62 -21.53
N GLN A 156 -6.03 29.13 -22.57
CA GLN A 156 -5.74 28.83 -23.96
C GLN A 156 -6.07 30.05 -24.83
N SER A 157 -5.31 30.22 -25.91
CA SER A 157 -5.57 31.18 -26.97
C SER A 157 -5.35 30.53 -28.32
N GLY A 158 -6.19 30.88 -29.31
CA GLY A 158 -6.09 30.32 -30.66
C GLY A 158 -7.25 30.74 -31.56
N TRP A 159 -7.31 30.14 -32.73
CA TRP A 159 -8.34 30.42 -33.76
C TRP A 159 -9.62 29.60 -33.59
N ARG A 160 -9.57 28.59 -32.67
CA ARG A 160 -10.75 27.77 -32.38
C ARG A 160 -11.65 28.44 -31.36
N SER A 161 -12.92 28.46 -31.65
CA SER A 161 -13.96 28.99 -30.74
C SER A 161 -14.35 28.04 -29.63
N ALA A 162 -13.74 26.85 -29.55
CA ALA A 162 -13.97 25.85 -28.51
C ALA A 162 -12.66 25.43 -27.85
N PHE A 163 -12.72 25.24 -26.53
CA PHE A 163 -11.64 24.75 -25.69
C PHE A 163 -12.17 23.57 -24.85
N ASN A 164 -11.50 22.42 -24.94
CA ASN A 164 -11.85 21.23 -24.19
C ASN A 164 -10.91 21.03 -23.00
N ILE A 165 -11.48 20.93 -21.81
CA ILE A 165 -10.82 20.51 -20.58
C ILE A 165 -11.09 19.01 -20.46
N SER A 166 -10.06 18.17 -20.63
CA SER A 166 -10.21 16.71 -20.69
C SER A 166 -10.66 16.06 -19.38
N ALA A 167 -10.24 16.61 -18.25
CA ALA A 167 -10.67 16.21 -16.91
C ALA A 167 -10.71 17.44 -16.00
N ILE A 168 -11.89 17.77 -15.47
CA ILE A 168 -12.08 18.90 -14.57
C ILE A 168 -12.17 18.41 -13.13
N TRP A 169 -11.62 19.18 -12.19
CA TRP A 169 -11.54 18.82 -10.78
C TRP A 169 -12.19 19.90 -9.91
N LYS A 170 -12.44 19.61 -8.62
CA LYS A 170 -13.06 20.57 -7.70
C LYS A 170 -12.29 21.88 -7.59
N GLU A 171 -10.97 21.80 -7.68
CA GLU A 171 -10.05 22.95 -7.67
C GLU A 171 -10.17 23.83 -8.91
N ASP A 172 -10.86 23.37 -9.96
CA ASP A 172 -11.14 24.11 -11.17
C ASP A 172 -12.50 24.85 -11.10
N SER A 173 -13.25 24.70 -10.00
CA SER A 173 -14.47 25.51 -9.75
C SER A 173 -14.09 26.96 -9.65
N ASP A 174 -14.51 27.77 -10.65
CA ASP A 174 -14.09 29.16 -10.76
C ASP A 174 -14.93 29.91 -11.79
N TYR A 175 -14.66 31.22 -11.92
CA TYR A 175 -15.23 32.06 -12.95
C TYR A 175 -14.43 31.95 -14.25
N TYR A 176 -15.12 31.54 -15.30
CA TYR A 176 -14.57 31.44 -16.65
C TYR A 176 -15.10 32.56 -17.54
N GLN A 177 -14.27 33.04 -18.43
CA GLN A 177 -14.56 34.08 -19.37
C GLN A 177 -13.91 33.79 -20.72
N CYS A 178 -14.49 34.22 -21.81
CA CYS A 178 -13.82 34.20 -23.08
C CYS A 178 -13.66 35.60 -23.67
N LYS A 179 -12.65 35.74 -24.50
CA LYS A 179 -12.33 36.97 -25.21
C LYS A 179 -12.19 36.67 -26.68
N ALA A 180 -12.85 37.45 -27.52
CA ALA A 180 -12.68 37.42 -28.96
C ALA A 180 -12.02 38.70 -29.42
N LYS A 181 -11.04 38.58 -30.33
CA LYS A 181 -10.32 39.71 -30.93
C LYS A 181 -10.06 39.47 -32.41
N THR A 182 -10.02 40.56 -33.20
CA THR A 182 -9.59 40.51 -34.61
C THR A 182 -8.11 40.12 -34.72
N ALA A 183 -7.70 39.58 -35.86
CA ALA A 183 -6.30 39.26 -36.13
C ALA A 183 -5.36 40.49 -36.00
N SER A 184 -5.84 41.67 -36.40
CA SER A 184 -5.13 42.98 -36.23
C SER A 184 -5.13 43.48 -34.80
N HIS A 185 -5.84 42.82 -33.85
CA HIS A 185 -6.08 43.28 -32.48
C HIS A 185 -6.79 44.64 -32.37
N SER A 186 -7.38 45.15 -33.47
CA SER A 186 -8.07 46.44 -33.51
C SER A 186 -9.37 46.41 -32.71
N VAL A 187 -10.07 45.27 -32.68
CA VAL A 187 -11.29 45.05 -31.90
C VAL A 187 -11.11 43.90 -30.98
N SER A 188 -11.44 44.07 -29.72
CA SER A 188 -11.38 43.05 -28.67
C SER A 188 -12.52 43.17 -27.71
N LYS A 189 -13.29 42.10 -27.52
CA LYS A 189 -14.44 42.03 -26.60
C LYS A 189 -14.43 40.80 -25.74
N SER A 190 -14.92 40.92 -24.53
CA SER A 190 -14.96 39.85 -23.55
C SER A 190 -16.40 39.45 -23.26
N SER A 191 -16.64 38.19 -22.97
CA SER A 191 -17.92 37.69 -22.49
C SER A 191 -18.24 38.16 -21.06
N ALA A 192 -19.42 37.94 -20.58
CA ALA A 192 -19.72 37.89 -19.17
C ALA A 192 -18.92 36.70 -18.54
N GLN A 193 -18.68 36.77 -17.25
CA GLN A 193 -18.12 35.67 -16.48
C GLN A 193 -19.19 34.60 -16.22
N SER A 194 -18.81 33.32 -16.32
CA SER A 194 -19.67 32.18 -16.03
C SER A 194 -18.96 31.33 -14.96
N TYR A 195 -19.65 31.05 -13.85
CA TYR A 195 -19.13 30.18 -12.81
C TYR A 195 -19.35 28.71 -13.18
N LEU A 196 -18.31 27.90 -13.11
CA LEU A 196 -18.38 26.45 -13.18
C LEU A 196 -18.24 25.89 -11.76
N ASP A 197 -19.23 25.12 -11.31
CA ASP A 197 -19.25 24.46 -10.00
C ASP A 197 -19.03 22.96 -10.18
N VAL A 198 -17.79 22.52 -10.05
CA VAL A 198 -17.44 21.11 -10.23
C VAL A 198 -17.96 20.29 -9.05
N GLN A 199 -18.72 19.27 -9.34
CA GLN A 199 -19.36 18.40 -8.35
C GLN A 199 -18.46 17.20 -8.03
N ARG A 200 -18.19 16.98 -6.75
CA ARG A 200 -17.54 15.77 -6.24
C ARG A 200 -18.59 14.75 -5.87
N ILE A 201 -18.42 13.49 -6.28
CA ILE A 201 -19.27 12.38 -5.86
C ILE A 201 -18.73 11.86 -4.52
N PRO A 202 -19.56 11.80 -3.47
CA PRO A 202 -19.15 11.18 -2.20
C PRO A 202 -18.76 9.71 -2.39
N VAL A 203 -17.86 9.23 -1.52
CA VAL A 203 -17.48 7.81 -1.48
C VAL A 203 -18.69 6.98 -1.08
N SER A 204 -18.90 5.86 -1.78
CA SER A 204 -19.90 4.86 -1.41
C SER A 204 -19.38 3.44 -1.64
N GLN A 205 -19.99 2.46 -0.94
CA GLN A 205 -19.73 1.02 -1.08
C GLN A 205 -18.23 0.68 -1.02
N VAL A 206 -17.63 0.93 0.15
CA VAL A 206 -16.23 0.56 0.39
C VAL A 206 -16.14 -0.92 0.70
N SER A 207 -15.19 -1.60 0.07
CA SER A 207 -14.88 -3.02 0.27
C SER A 207 -13.40 -3.21 0.54
N MET A 208 -13.09 -4.26 1.29
CA MET A 208 -11.71 -4.67 1.54
C MET A 208 -11.50 -6.10 1.05
N GLU A 209 -10.42 -6.32 0.33
CA GLU A 209 -9.96 -7.62 -0.14
C GLU A 209 -8.56 -7.90 0.38
N ILE A 210 -8.22 -9.17 0.46
CA ILE A 210 -6.91 -9.65 0.91
C ILE A 210 -6.26 -10.44 -0.22
N GLN A 211 -4.97 -10.24 -0.41
CA GLN A 211 -4.17 -11.00 -1.36
C GLN A 211 -2.99 -11.66 -0.63
N PRO A 212 -2.87 -13.00 -0.70
CA PRO A 212 -3.68 -13.97 -1.44
C PRO A 212 -5.10 -14.11 -0.88
N PRO A 213 -6.09 -14.51 -1.73
CA PRO A 213 -7.50 -14.60 -1.33
C PRO A 213 -7.74 -15.73 -0.33
N GLY A 214 -8.82 -15.59 0.48
CA GLY A 214 -9.24 -16.62 1.43
C GLY A 214 -9.02 -16.28 2.89
N GLY A 215 -8.37 -15.14 3.21
CA GLY A 215 -8.17 -14.70 4.60
C GLY A 215 -7.21 -15.56 5.42
N GLN A 216 -6.49 -16.51 4.80
CA GLN A 216 -5.45 -17.31 5.42
C GLN A 216 -4.07 -16.84 4.93
N ALA A 217 -3.19 -16.54 5.85
CA ALA A 217 -1.81 -16.15 5.59
C ALA A 217 -0.85 -17.09 6.33
N VAL A 218 0.35 -17.25 5.81
CA VAL A 218 1.41 -18.01 6.45
C VAL A 218 2.35 -17.04 7.17
N GLU A 219 2.75 -17.34 8.40
CA GLU A 219 3.65 -16.48 9.17
C GLU A 219 4.96 -16.25 8.42
N GLY A 220 5.36 -14.97 8.31
CA GLY A 220 6.56 -14.54 7.60
C GLY A 220 6.35 -14.19 6.13
N GLU A 221 5.22 -14.54 5.53
CA GLU A 221 4.88 -14.16 4.16
C GLU A 221 4.30 -12.74 4.09
N SER A 222 4.32 -12.16 2.89
CA SER A 222 3.71 -10.86 2.65
C SER A 222 2.19 -10.99 2.43
N LEU A 223 1.46 -9.99 2.89
CA LEU A 223 0.01 -9.86 2.74
C LEU A 223 -0.31 -8.47 2.20
N VAL A 224 -1.18 -8.39 1.19
CA VAL A 224 -1.65 -7.12 0.65
C VAL A 224 -3.12 -6.92 1.00
N LEU A 225 -3.42 -5.80 1.65
CA LEU A 225 -4.77 -5.33 1.95
C LEU A 225 -5.20 -4.34 0.88
N VAL A 226 -6.21 -4.68 0.09
CA VAL A 226 -6.75 -3.84 -0.98
C VAL A 226 -8.04 -3.21 -0.50
N CYS A 227 -8.07 -1.89 -0.46
CA CYS A 227 -9.28 -1.10 -0.15
C CYS A 227 -9.83 -0.51 -1.44
N SER A 228 -11.07 -0.75 -1.77
CA SER A 228 -11.73 -0.25 -2.99
C SER A 228 -13.09 0.37 -2.68
N MET A 229 -13.50 1.30 -3.54
CA MET A 229 -14.81 1.95 -3.49
C MET A 229 -15.50 1.81 -4.84
N ALA A 230 -16.82 1.64 -4.84
CA ALA A 230 -17.60 1.56 -6.07
C ALA A 230 -17.81 2.92 -6.71
N GLU A 231 -18.05 3.95 -5.89
CA GLU A 231 -18.26 5.32 -6.32
C GLU A 231 -17.45 6.29 -5.44
N GLY A 232 -17.09 7.41 -6.05
CA GLY A 232 -16.33 8.48 -5.43
C GLY A 232 -15.41 9.15 -6.44
N THR A 233 -15.21 10.46 -6.31
CA THR A 233 -14.32 11.23 -7.18
C THR A 233 -13.34 12.07 -6.37
N GLY A 234 -12.32 12.58 -7.04
CA GLY A 234 -11.29 13.43 -6.44
C GLY A 234 -10.24 12.67 -5.64
N TYR A 235 -9.52 13.39 -4.81
CA TYR A 235 -8.58 12.79 -3.88
C TYR A 235 -9.31 12.06 -2.78
N THR A 236 -9.06 10.76 -2.66
CA THR A 236 -9.61 9.90 -1.61
C THR A 236 -8.50 9.43 -0.69
N THR A 237 -8.72 9.57 0.61
CA THR A 237 -7.82 9.07 1.65
C THR A 237 -8.31 7.70 2.09
N PHE A 238 -7.53 6.67 1.78
CA PHE A 238 -7.72 5.31 2.24
C PHE A 238 -6.94 5.09 3.53
N SER A 239 -7.57 4.46 4.52
CA SER A 239 -6.92 4.11 5.79
C SER A 239 -7.29 2.68 6.18
N TRP A 240 -6.31 1.90 6.64
CA TRP A 240 -6.49 0.52 7.07
C TRP A 240 -6.44 0.41 8.58
N HIS A 241 -7.33 -0.38 9.12
CA HIS A 241 -7.53 -0.54 10.56
C HIS A 241 -7.60 -2.02 10.93
N ARG A 242 -7.18 -2.32 12.15
CA ARG A 242 -7.42 -3.61 12.78
C ARG A 242 -8.42 -3.40 13.91
N GLU A 243 -9.38 -4.29 14.05
CA GLU A 243 -10.31 -4.28 15.20
C GLU A 243 -9.53 -4.19 16.51
N ASN A 244 -10.09 -3.47 17.47
CA ASN A 244 -9.51 -3.25 18.79
C ASN A 244 -8.19 -2.44 18.83
N MET A 245 -7.72 -1.88 17.72
CA MET A 245 -6.62 -0.90 17.69
C MET A 245 -7.14 0.51 17.43
N LYS A 246 -6.61 1.49 18.17
CA LYS A 246 -7.01 2.90 18.04
C LYS A 246 -6.35 3.59 16.85
N GLU A 247 -5.19 3.13 16.44
CA GLU A 247 -4.40 3.73 15.37
C GLU A 247 -4.58 2.97 14.06
N SER A 248 -4.52 3.70 12.94
CA SER A 248 -4.53 3.09 11.62
C SER A 248 -3.19 2.41 11.33
N LEU A 249 -3.23 1.28 10.64
CA LEU A 249 -2.04 0.55 10.18
C LEU A 249 -1.29 1.30 9.08
N GLY A 250 -2.00 2.09 8.29
CA GLY A 250 -1.45 2.89 7.21
C GLY A 250 -2.50 3.77 6.58
N ARG A 251 -2.05 4.80 5.84
CA ARG A 251 -2.91 5.74 5.13
C ARG A 251 -2.29 6.09 3.78
N LYS A 252 -3.13 6.16 2.73
CA LYS A 252 -2.75 6.63 1.39
C LYS A 252 -3.81 7.57 0.85
N THR A 253 -3.38 8.63 0.18
CA THR A 253 -4.29 9.58 -0.48
C THR A 253 -3.99 9.59 -1.98
N GLU A 254 -4.96 9.17 -2.77
CA GLU A 254 -4.82 8.98 -4.21
C GLU A 254 -6.08 9.39 -4.96
N ARG A 255 -5.95 9.70 -6.26
CA ARG A 255 -7.08 9.86 -7.20
C ARG A 255 -7.40 8.51 -7.87
N SER A 256 -7.70 7.51 -7.07
CA SER A 256 -7.97 6.15 -7.52
C SER A 256 -9.18 5.60 -6.79
N GLN A 257 -9.90 4.67 -7.41
CA GLN A 257 -10.98 3.94 -6.73
C GLN A 257 -10.48 2.80 -5.85
N ARG A 258 -9.16 2.56 -5.81
CA ARG A 258 -8.55 1.54 -4.97
C ARG A 258 -7.16 1.97 -4.51
N ALA A 259 -6.78 1.48 -3.35
CA ALA A 259 -5.43 1.60 -2.81
C ALA A 259 -5.03 0.31 -2.10
N GLU A 260 -3.72 0.09 -1.95
CA GLU A 260 -3.16 -1.14 -1.42
C GLU A 260 -2.21 -0.83 -0.27
N LEU A 261 -2.27 -1.64 0.79
CA LEU A 261 -1.31 -1.64 1.90
C LEU A 261 -0.66 -3.00 1.99
N GLU A 262 0.65 -3.07 1.88
CA GLU A 262 1.43 -4.29 2.05
C GLU A 262 1.88 -4.46 3.50
N ILE A 263 1.69 -5.67 4.03
CA ILE A 263 2.29 -6.15 5.27
C ILE A 263 3.39 -7.14 4.86
N PRO A 264 4.67 -6.76 4.89
CA PRO A 264 5.74 -7.53 4.23
C PRO A 264 6.06 -8.87 4.90
N ALA A 265 5.76 -9.02 6.19
CA ALA A 265 5.96 -10.27 6.94
C ALA A 265 4.92 -10.35 8.06
N ILE A 266 3.82 -11.04 7.81
CA ILE A 266 2.75 -11.17 8.78
C ILE A 266 3.14 -12.11 9.92
N ARG A 267 2.71 -11.80 11.14
CA ARG A 267 2.95 -12.59 12.36
C ARG A 267 1.64 -13.16 12.89
N GLU A 268 1.71 -14.26 13.61
CA GLU A 268 0.56 -14.86 14.29
C GLU A 268 -0.20 -13.85 15.16
N SER A 269 0.51 -13.00 15.90
CA SER A 269 -0.07 -11.94 16.74
C SER A 269 -0.87 -10.89 15.96
N GLN A 270 -0.75 -10.86 14.64
CA GLN A 270 -1.49 -9.97 13.75
C GLN A 270 -2.76 -10.61 13.17
N ALA A 271 -3.08 -11.85 13.51
CA ALA A 271 -4.38 -12.45 13.19
C ALA A 271 -5.53 -11.64 13.79
N GLY A 272 -6.68 -11.58 13.12
CA GLY A 272 -7.87 -10.86 13.61
C GLY A 272 -8.67 -10.18 12.52
N GLY A 273 -9.62 -9.33 12.92
CA GLY A 273 -10.47 -8.56 12.04
C GLY A 273 -9.77 -7.31 11.51
N TYR A 274 -9.90 -7.05 10.22
CA TYR A 274 -9.36 -5.88 9.52
C TYR A 274 -10.47 -5.23 8.71
N TYR A 275 -10.42 -3.92 8.59
CA TYR A 275 -11.30 -3.14 7.73
C TYR A 275 -10.56 -1.93 7.20
N CYS A 276 -11.09 -1.33 6.14
CA CYS A 276 -10.58 -0.07 5.63
C CYS A 276 -11.65 1.01 5.62
N THR A 277 -11.19 2.25 5.54
CA THR A 277 -12.04 3.42 5.35
C THR A 277 -11.57 4.21 4.15
N ALA A 278 -12.50 4.80 3.42
CA ALA A 278 -12.23 5.73 2.34
C ALA A 278 -12.99 7.04 2.58
N ASP A 279 -12.30 8.18 2.42
CA ASP A 279 -12.84 9.52 2.64
C ASP A 279 -12.33 10.48 1.57
N ASN A 280 -13.25 11.13 0.86
CA ASN A 280 -12.95 12.18 -0.10
C ASN A 280 -13.47 13.57 0.34
N SER A 281 -13.41 13.85 1.65
CA SER A 281 -13.85 15.08 2.33
C SER A 281 -15.36 15.17 2.62
N TYR A 282 -16.10 14.07 2.45
CA TYR A 282 -17.51 13.97 2.88
C TYR A 282 -17.69 13.11 4.13
N GLY A 283 -16.59 12.64 4.71
CA GLY A 283 -16.54 11.74 5.85
C GLY A 283 -16.19 10.31 5.46
N PRO A 284 -15.60 9.55 6.41
CA PRO A 284 -15.14 8.20 6.14
C PRO A 284 -16.30 7.21 5.98
N VAL A 285 -16.22 6.38 4.94
CA VAL A 285 -17.09 5.23 4.72
C VAL A 285 -16.26 3.98 5.02
N HIS A 286 -16.84 3.04 5.78
CA HIS A 286 -16.17 1.82 6.25
C HIS A 286 -16.49 0.64 5.34
N SER A 287 -15.53 -0.26 5.18
CA SER A 287 -15.77 -1.59 4.61
C SER A 287 -16.37 -2.55 5.65
N GLU A 288 -16.86 -3.71 5.20
CA GLU A 288 -17.05 -4.88 6.06
C GLU A 288 -15.70 -5.30 6.67
N VAL A 289 -15.79 -5.97 7.84
CA VAL A 289 -14.63 -6.56 8.51
C VAL A 289 -14.27 -7.87 7.82
N VAL A 290 -13.00 -8.03 7.45
CA VAL A 290 -12.45 -9.27 6.91
C VAL A 290 -11.51 -9.88 7.94
N THR A 291 -11.72 -11.15 8.28
CA THR A 291 -10.91 -11.85 9.27
C THR A 291 -9.69 -12.47 8.60
N ILE A 292 -8.51 -12.18 9.15
CA ILE A 292 -7.23 -12.77 8.76
C ILE A 292 -6.86 -13.83 9.81
N THR A 293 -6.62 -15.05 9.36
CA THR A 293 -6.03 -16.13 10.13
C THR A 293 -4.60 -16.33 9.70
N VAL A 294 -3.67 -16.40 10.66
CA VAL A 294 -2.25 -16.62 10.36
C VAL A 294 -1.89 -18.04 10.74
N ARG A 295 -1.32 -18.78 9.81
CA ARG A 295 -0.84 -20.15 10.01
C ARG A 295 0.65 -20.12 10.26
N VAL A 296 1.09 -20.75 11.34
CA VAL A 296 2.49 -20.86 11.70
C VAL A 296 3.01 -22.20 11.16
N PRO A 297 3.97 -22.18 10.22
CA PRO A 297 4.61 -23.40 9.74
C PRO A 297 5.34 -24.14 10.87
N VAL A 298 5.54 -25.44 10.70
CA VAL A 298 6.43 -26.21 11.59
C VAL A 298 7.84 -25.62 11.50
N SER A 299 8.48 -25.44 12.65
CA SER A 299 9.81 -24.84 12.74
C SER A 299 10.90 -25.79 13.20
N SER A 300 10.71 -26.45 14.35
CA SER A 300 11.68 -27.39 14.92
C SER A 300 11.01 -28.27 15.95
N PRO A 301 10.48 -29.45 15.57
CA PRO A 301 9.92 -30.37 16.52
C PRO A 301 10.97 -30.89 17.52
N LEU A 302 10.60 -30.92 18.78
CA LEU A 302 11.44 -31.41 19.87
C LEU A 302 11.04 -32.86 20.20
N LEU A 303 12.01 -33.75 20.18
CA LEU A 303 11.86 -35.13 20.67
C LEU A 303 12.42 -35.25 22.08
N THR A 304 11.64 -35.81 22.99
CA THR A 304 12.04 -36.10 24.38
C THR A 304 11.74 -37.55 24.75
N PHE A 305 12.50 -38.09 25.72
CA PHE A 305 12.28 -39.39 26.27
C PHE A 305 11.82 -39.28 27.74
N SER A 306 10.94 -40.16 28.17
CA SER A 306 10.61 -40.33 29.60
C SER A 306 11.75 -40.91 30.43
N ALA A 307 12.83 -41.44 29.79
CA ALA A 307 14.00 -41.99 30.45
C ALA A 307 14.98 -40.89 30.91
N PRO A 308 15.32 -40.77 32.22
CA PRO A 308 16.27 -39.77 32.70
C PRO A 308 17.66 -39.95 32.07
N GLY A 309 18.20 -38.85 31.55
CA GLY A 309 19.51 -38.83 30.90
C GLY A 309 19.64 -39.67 29.63
N ALA A 310 18.52 -40.03 29.00
CA ALA A 310 18.43 -40.91 27.83
C ALA A 310 19.11 -42.29 28.03
N LEU A 311 19.11 -42.78 29.24
CA LEU A 311 19.55 -44.12 29.59
C LEU A 311 18.37 -44.96 30.05
N ALA A 312 18.19 -46.15 29.48
CA ALA A 312 17.13 -47.09 29.81
C ALA A 312 17.66 -48.52 29.74
N PHE A 313 16.85 -49.46 30.22
CA PHE A 313 17.20 -50.87 30.25
C PHE A 313 16.32 -51.70 29.35
N VAL A 314 16.85 -52.84 28.91
CA VAL A 314 16.04 -53.81 28.15
C VAL A 314 14.83 -54.25 29.01
N GLY A 315 13.66 -54.20 28.38
CA GLY A 315 12.37 -54.47 29.06
C GLY A 315 11.66 -53.24 29.58
N ASP A 316 12.29 -52.10 29.68
CA ASP A 316 11.64 -50.83 30.02
C ASP A 316 10.66 -50.39 28.94
N VAL A 317 9.62 -49.67 29.33
CA VAL A 317 8.76 -48.97 28.43
C VAL A 317 9.07 -47.48 28.50
N VAL A 318 9.62 -46.92 27.38
CA VAL A 318 9.97 -45.51 27.26
C VAL A 318 8.92 -44.81 26.37
N GLU A 319 8.42 -43.68 26.84
CA GLU A 319 7.58 -42.81 26.07
C GLU A 319 8.46 -41.83 25.29
N LEU A 320 8.31 -41.81 23.95
CA LEU A 320 8.87 -40.83 23.06
C LEU A 320 7.84 -39.75 22.81
N HIS A 321 8.10 -38.53 23.23
CA HIS A 321 7.21 -37.38 23.01
C HIS A 321 7.81 -36.45 21.99
N CYS A 322 7.04 -36.17 20.91
CA CYS A 322 7.42 -35.24 19.86
C CYS A 322 6.43 -34.08 19.79
N GLU A 323 6.93 -32.86 19.91
CA GLU A 323 6.11 -31.65 19.96
C GLU A 323 6.73 -30.49 19.17
N ASP A 324 5.91 -29.74 18.45
CA ASP A 324 6.19 -28.36 18.01
C ASP A 324 5.15 -27.44 18.62
N SER A 325 5.54 -26.71 19.65
CA SER A 325 4.62 -25.90 20.48
C SER A 325 4.10 -24.64 19.76
N ARG A 326 4.71 -24.25 18.64
CA ARG A 326 4.32 -23.05 17.90
C ARG A 326 3.54 -23.33 16.64
N ALA A 327 3.70 -24.50 16.05
CA ALA A 327 3.08 -24.82 14.77
C ALA A 327 1.55 -24.83 14.84
N SER A 328 0.91 -24.28 13.82
CA SER A 328 -0.55 -24.28 13.72
C SER A 328 -1.08 -25.70 13.44
N PRO A 329 -2.14 -26.15 14.16
CA PRO A 329 -2.77 -27.43 13.91
C PRO A 329 -3.56 -27.44 12.57
N PRO A 330 -3.86 -28.65 12.01
CA PRO A 330 -3.44 -29.97 12.48
C PRO A 330 -1.96 -30.24 12.15
N ILE A 331 -1.28 -31.02 13.01
CA ILE A 331 0.13 -31.39 12.82
C ILE A 331 0.22 -32.91 12.70
N LEU A 332 0.97 -33.40 11.75
CA LEU A 332 1.30 -34.80 11.56
C LEU A 332 2.77 -35.03 11.94
N TYR A 333 3.01 -36.01 12.82
CA TYR A 333 4.31 -36.35 13.32
C TYR A 333 4.73 -37.74 12.90
N TRP A 334 6.04 -37.88 12.58
CA TRP A 334 6.74 -39.15 12.35
C TRP A 334 7.91 -39.26 13.32
N VAL A 335 8.09 -40.44 13.91
CA VAL A 335 9.28 -40.74 14.73
C VAL A 335 10.14 -41.74 14.02
N PHE A 336 11.42 -41.50 14.04
CA PHE A 336 12.45 -42.29 13.36
C PHE A 336 13.47 -42.79 14.36
N HIS A 337 13.97 -44.04 14.15
CA HIS A 337 15.12 -44.64 14.75
C HIS A 337 16.11 -45.03 13.63
N GLU A 338 17.33 -44.52 13.67
CA GLU A 338 18.37 -44.76 12.60
C GLU A 338 17.77 -44.53 11.17
N ASN A 339 16.96 -43.51 11.00
CA ASN A 339 16.22 -43.17 9.75
C ASN A 339 15.10 -44.17 9.34
N ILE A 340 14.78 -45.16 10.16
CA ILE A 340 13.65 -46.06 9.96
C ILE A 340 12.45 -45.46 10.70
N THR A 341 11.30 -45.33 10.01
CA THR A 341 10.06 -44.83 10.64
C THR A 341 9.54 -45.84 11.66
N LEU A 342 9.47 -45.44 12.92
CA LEU A 342 8.88 -46.25 14.00
C LEU A 342 7.37 -46.10 14.06
N GLY A 343 6.84 -44.90 13.80
CA GLY A 343 5.44 -44.62 13.86
C GLY A 343 5.07 -43.24 13.34
N LYS A 344 3.78 -43.04 13.17
CA LYS A 344 3.19 -41.73 12.82
C LYS A 344 1.94 -41.49 13.66
N ALA A 345 1.69 -40.23 14.01
CA ALA A 345 0.48 -39.83 14.73
C ALA A 345 0.12 -38.38 14.35
N SER A 346 -1.16 -38.04 14.55
CA SER A 346 -1.67 -36.69 14.25
C SER A 346 -2.11 -35.98 15.51
N ALA A 347 -1.79 -34.71 15.63
CA ALA A 347 -2.27 -33.78 16.64
C ALA A 347 -3.25 -32.77 15.99
N PRO A 348 -4.53 -33.11 15.88
CA PRO A 348 -5.51 -32.29 15.14
C PRO A 348 -5.82 -30.95 15.79
N PHE A 349 -5.54 -30.81 17.09
CA PHE A 349 -5.78 -29.58 17.86
C PHE A 349 -4.50 -28.89 18.33
N GLY A 350 -3.34 -29.33 17.83
CA GLY A 350 -2.02 -28.85 18.25
C GLY A 350 -1.45 -29.66 19.42
N GLY A 351 -0.28 -29.26 19.90
CA GLY A 351 0.49 -30.01 20.90
C GLY A 351 1.31 -31.13 20.28
N GLY A 352 1.83 -32.00 21.13
CA GLY A 352 2.67 -33.13 20.75
C GLY A 352 1.93 -34.44 20.64
N VAL A 353 2.65 -35.49 20.27
CA VAL A 353 2.24 -36.88 20.23
C VAL A 353 3.21 -37.75 21.00
N SER A 354 2.69 -38.79 21.63
CA SER A 354 3.50 -39.77 22.38
C SER A 354 3.46 -41.15 21.75
N PHE A 355 4.61 -41.82 21.76
CA PHE A 355 4.77 -43.19 21.32
C PHE A 355 5.43 -43.99 22.43
N ASN A 356 4.76 -45.09 22.89
CA ASN A 356 5.32 -46.00 23.88
C ASN A 356 6.15 -47.07 23.17
N LEU A 357 7.39 -47.23 23.59
CA LEU A 357 8.37 -48.16 23.03
C LEU A 357 8.84 -49.13 24.12
N SER A 358 8.54 -50.44 23.94
CA SER A 358 9.13 -51.47 24.78
C SER A 358 10.55 -51.79 24.30
N LEU A 359 11.51 -51.55 25.15
CA LEU A 359 12.91 -51.56 24.78
C LEU A 359 13.50 -52.97 24.69
N SER A 360 14.30 -53.19 23.64
CA SER A 360 15.19 -54.30 23.47
C SER A 360 16.58 -53.76 23.07
N ALA A 361 17.61 -54.58 23.07
CA ALA A 361 18.98 -54.14 22.84
C ALA A 361 19.18 -53.35 21.52
N TRP A 362 18.41 -53.66 20.47
CA TRP A 362 18.53 -52.98 19.17
C TRP A 362 17.89 -51.57 19.17
N HIS A 363 17.18 -51.17 20.20
CA HIS A 363 16.65 -49.82 20.36
C HIS A 363 17.67 -48.78 20.84
N SER A 364 18.93 -49.20 21.10
CA SER A 364 20.00 -48.24 21.34
C SER A 364 20.37 -47.55 20.03
N GLY A 365 20.45 -46.19 20.02
CA GLY A 365 20.78 -45.48 18.79
C GLY A 365 20.18 -44.09 18.72
N ASN A 366 20.11 -43.53 17.51
CA ASN A 366 19.70 -42.16 17.21
C ASN A 366 18.24 -42.08 16.86
N TYR A 367 17.55 -41.17 17.51
CA TYR A 367 16.14 -40.88 17.28
C TYR A 367 15.94 -39.46 16.81
N SER A 368 14.95 -39.24 15.96
CA SER A 368 14.49 -37.92 15.56
C SER A 368 13.01 -37.94 15.28
N CYS A 369 12.36 -36.81 15.36
CA CYS A 369 11.00 -36.67 14.86
C CYS A 369 10.92 -35.63 13.76
N GLU A 370 9.95 -35.81 12.87
CA GLU A 370 9.59 -34.89 11.80
C GLU A 370 8.14 -34.50 11.99
N ALA A 371 7.83 -33.25 11.74
CA ALA A 371 6.49 -32.73 11.81
C ALA A 371 6.14 -32.01 10.51
N ASP A 372 4.87 -32.08 10.10
CA ASP A 372 4.30 -31.42 8.93
C ASP A 372 2.87 -30.94 9.24
N ASN A 373 2.57 -29.69 8.94
CA ASN A 373 1.23 -29.14 9.09
C ASN A 373 0.63 -28.64 7.78
N GLY A 374 1.21 -29.02 6.63
CA GLY A 374 0.78 -28.62 5.30
C GLY A 374 1.29 -27.24 4.85
N TRP A 375 1.87 -26.43 5.76
CA TRP A 375 2.54 -25.17 5.47
C TRP A 375 4.06 -25.23 5.63
N GLY A 376 4.54 -26.27 6.26
CA GLY A 376 5.96 -26.57 6.41
C GLY A 376 6.19 -27.98 6.96
N SER A 377 7.27 -28.61 6.53
CA SER A 377 7.75 -29.88 7.08
C SER A 377 9.18 -29.68 7.57
N GLN A 378 9.44 -30.08 8.80
CA GLN A 378 10.76 -29.97 9.42
C GLN A 378 11.06 -31.20 10.27
N ARG A 379 12.33 -31.61 10.22
CA ARG A 379 12.88 -32.65 11.09
C ARG A 379 13.65 -32.01 12.24
N GLY A 380 13.34 -32.43 13.46
CA GLY A 380 13.97 -31.95 14.67
C GLY A 380 15.37 -32.48 14.88
N ALA A 381 16.00 -32.04 15.95
CA ALA A 381 17.32 -32.49 16.35
C ALA A 381 17.34 -34.00 16.66
N VAL A 382 18.47 -34.62 16.39
CA VAL A 382 18.73 -36.04 16.73
C VAL A 382 19.01 -36.16 18.23
N VAL A 383 18.34 -37.08 18.88
CA VAL A 383 18.56 -37.43 20.30
C VAL A 383 18.96 -38.91 20.39
N THR A 384 20.02 -39.23 21.13
CA THR A 384 20.50 -40.59 21.27
C THR A 384 19.95 -41.24 22.52
N LEU A 385 19.38 -42.43 22.39
CA LEU A 385 18.95 -43.27 23.50
C LEU A 385 19.95 -44.42 23.71
N HIS A 386 20.42 -44.59 24.93
CA HIS A 386 21.29 -45.69 25.31
C HIS A 386 20.49 -46.77 26.06
N VAL A 387 20.36 -47.93 25.45
CA VAL A 387 19.72 -49.10 26.08
C VAL A 387 20.77 -50.08 26.57
N LYS A 388 20.77 -50.36 27.84
CA LYS A 388 21.68 -51.34 28.47
C LYS A 388 20.87 -52.57 28.92
N GLU A 389 21.56 -53.70 29.12
CA GLU A 389 20.94 -54.79 29.81
C GLU A 389 20.51 -54.35 31.23
N ALA A 390 19.32 -54.77 31.64
CA ALA A 390 18.87 -54.48 32.99
C ALA A 390 19.81 -55.10 34.01
N PRO A 391 20.23 -54.36 35.03
CA PRO A 391 21.03 -54.96 36.09
C PRO A 391 20.31 -56.17 36.67
N PRO A 392 21.03 -57.29 36.93
CA PRO A 392 20.46 -58.43 37.58
C PRO A 392 19.93 -58.01 38.96
N LYS A 393 18.75 -58.46 39.29
CA LYS A 393 18.19 -58.25 40.63
C LYS A 393 18.99 -59.03 41.65
N VAL A 394 19.27 -58.43 42.79
CA VAL A 394 19.98 -59.04 43.90
C VAL A 394 19.01 -59.37 45.04
N ARG A 395 19.19 -60.48 45.72
CA ARG A 395 18.54 -60.83 46.99
C ARG A 395 19.48 -61.54 47.95
N LEU A 396 19.17 -61.45 49.25
CA LEU A 396 19.87 -62.19 50.29
C LEU A 396 18.96 -63.32 50.79
N THR A 397 19.51 -64.55 50.90
CA THR A 397 18.80 -65.73 51.23
C THR A 397 19.48 -66.53 52.40
N ASN A 398 18.71 -67.28 53.17
CA ASN A 398 19.18 -68.12 54.25
C ASN A 398 19.90 -67.41 55.41
N GLY A 399 19.80 -66.09 55.51
CA GLY A 399 20.30 -65.26 56.62
C GLY A 399 19.24 -65.14 57.72
N ALA A 400 19.64 -64.52 58.86
CA ALA A 400 18.76 -64.30 59.98
C ALA A 400 17.65 -63.26 59.71
N HIS A 401 17.85 -62.37 58.76
CA HIS A 401 16.90 -61.32 58.32
C HIS A 401 17.14 -60.92 56.84
N ARG A 402 16.27 -60.05 56.29
CA ARG A 402 16.26 -59.68 54.89
C ARG A 402 17.57 -59.00 54.39
N CYS A 403 18.38 -58.52 55.34
CA CYS A 403 19.62 -57.78 55.03
C CYS A 403 20.88 -58.62 55.36
N GLU A 404 20.72 -59.92 55.51
CA GLU A 404 21.78 -60.88 55.78
C GLU A 404 21.52 -62.15 55.00
N GLY A 405 22.58 -62.76 54.41
CA GLY A 405 22.41 -64.05 53.76
C GLY A 405 23.38 -64.26 52.61
N ARG A 406 23.17 -65.42 51.91
CA ARG A 406 23.84 -65.71 50.67
C ARG A 406 23.36 -64.76 49.59
N VAL A 407 24.27 -64.23 48.79
CA VAL A 407 23.95 -63.33 47.68
C VAL A 407 23.46 -64.16 46.48
N GLU A 408 22.26 -63.86 46.02
CA GLU A 408 21.73 -64.42 44.81
C GLU A 408 21.35 -63.26 43.85
N VAL A 409 21.61 -63.46 42.55
CA VAL A 409 21.34 -62.51 41.49
C VAL A 409 20.36 -63.08 40.46
N GLU A 410 19.51 -62.27 39.91
CA GLU A 410 18.63 -62.62 38.78
C GLU A 410 19.23 -62.10 37.48
N ARG A 411 19.55 -63.03 36.57
CA ARG A 411 20.05 -62.70 35.20
C ARG A 411 19.15 -63.40 34.17
N GLU A 412 18.60 -62.68 33.21
CA GLU A 412 17.71 -63.22 32.18
C GLU A 412 16.53 -64.03 32.71
N GLY A 413 15.97 -63.63 33.84
CA GLY A 413 14.84 -64.33 34.48
C GLY A 413 15.22 -65.59 35.24
N ARG A 414 16.52 -65.87 35.46
CA ARG A 414 17.04 -66.99 36.26
C ARG A 414 17.81 -66.45 37.43
N TRP A 415 17.52 -67.02 38.61
CA TRP A 415 18.31 -66.77 39.81
C TRP A 415 19.53 -67.68 39.87
N GLY A 416 20.61 -67.16 40.39
CA GLY A 416 21.85 -67.93 40.63
C GLY A 416 22.69 -67.24 41.71
N THR A 417 23.73 -67.90 42.09
CA THR A 417 24.63 -67.47 43.16
C THR A 417 25.80 -66.62 42.62
N VAL A 418 26.47 -65.94 43.52
CA VAL A 418 27.70 -65.19 43.30
C VAL A 418 28.83 -65.93 44.06
N CYS A 419 29.96 -66.11 43.43
CA CYS A 419 31.13 -66.70 44.03
C CYS A 419 31.83 -65.75 45.01
N ASP A 420 32.47 -66.27 46.03
CA ASP A 420 33.17 -65.46 47.02
C ASP A 420 34.66 -65.22 46.65
N ASP A 421 35.15 -65.68 45.51
CA ASP A 421 36.43 -65.37 44.97
C ASP A 421 36.63 -63.87 44.73
N GLY A 422 37.48 -63.20 45.47
CA GLY A 422 37.67 -61.78 45.43
C GLY A 422 36.61 -60.95 46.15
N TRP A 423 35.59 -61.58 46.77
CA TRP A 423 34.45 -60.93 47.43
C TRP A 423 34.92 -60.19 48.68
N ASP A 424 34.76 -58.87 48.71
CA ASP A 424 35.18 -58.01 49.80
C ASP A 424 34.06 -57.12 50.32
N LEU A 425 34.37 -56.24 51.31
CA LEU A 425 33.39 -55.31 51.89
C LEU A 425 32.86 -54.27 50.90
N LYS A 426 33.54 -54.01 49.80
CA LYS A 426 33.08 -53.08 48.77
C LYS A 426 31.97 -53.73 47.96
N ASP A 427 32.11 -55.02 47.62
CA ASP A 427 31.07 -55.80 46.94
C ASP A 427 29.83 -55.90 47.82
N VAL A 428 30.01 -56.19 49.10
CA VAL A 428 28.91 -56.18 50.12
C VAL A 428 28.28 -54.80 50.20
N ALA A 429 29.06 -53.70 50.13
CA ALA A 429 28.53 -52.35 50.17
C ALA A 429 27.60 -52.08 49.01
N VAL A 430 27.95 -52.50 47.80
CA VAL A 430 27.09 -52.40 46.63
C VAL A 430 25.81 -53.20 46.77
N VAL A 431 25.90 -54.46 47.24
CA VAL A 431 24.73 -55.31 47.51
C VAL A 431 23.82 -54.67 48.57
N CYS A 432 24.37 -54.19 49.69
CA CYS A 432 23.64 -53.53 50.75
C CYS A 432 22.94 -52.26 50.26
N GLN A 433 23.61 -51.45 49.42
CA GLN A 433 23.06 -50.25 48.81
C GLN A 433 21.94 -50.57 47.82
N GLU A 434 22.12 -51.56 46.94
CA GLU A 434 21.12 -52.00 45.97
C GLU A 434 19.84 -52.52 46.67
N LEU A 435 19.98 -53.21 47.80
CA LEU A 435 18.86 -53.71 48.62
C LEU A 435 18.26 -52.69 49.58
N GLY A 436 18.85 -51.48 49.68
CA GLY A 436 18.40 -50.49 50.67
C GLY A 436 18.58 -50.98 52.11
N CYS A 437 19.63 -51.77 52.38
CA CYS A 437 19.89 -52.40 53.66
C CYS A 437 21.00 -51.67 54.48
N GLY A 438 21.26 -50.38 54.19
CA GLY A 438 22.26 -49.61 54.93
C GLY A 438 23.70 -49.93 54.52
N ALA A 439 24.67 -49.66 55.40
CA ALA A 439 26.09 -49.89 55.11
C ALA A 439 26.51 -51.36 55.18
N ALA A 440 27.60 -51.73 54.50
CA ALA A 440 28.19 -53.05 54.64
C ALA A 440 28.78 -53.24 56.02
N LYS A 441 28.46 -54.37 56.66
CA LYS A 441 28.91 -54.69 58.00
C LYS A 441 29.98 -55.78 57.98
N HIS A 442 29.76 -56.82 57.20
CA HIS A 442 30.63 -57.98 57.19
C HIS A 442 30.45 -58.78 55.90
N THR A 443 31.55 -59.42 55.44
CA THR A 443 31.58 -60.47 54.44
C THR A 443 31.66 -61.84 55.18
N PRO A 444 30.56 -62.58 55.32
CA PRO A 444 30.64 -63.90 55.95
C PRO A 444 31.37 -64.91 55.05
N ALA A 445 32.04 -65.85 55.69
CA ALA A 445 32.68 -66.96 54.95
C ALA A 445 31.62 -67.79 54.21
N ALA A 446 31.99 -68.36 53.08
CA ALA A 446 31.08 -69.08 52.16
C ALA A 446 30.21 -70.13 52.84
N MET A 447 30.69 -70.84 53.85
CA MET A 447 29.93 -71.92 54.51
C MET A 447 29.06 -71.50 55.65
N LEU A 448 28.92 -70.18 55.91
CA LEU A 448 28.03 -69.70 56.99
C LEU A 448 26.54 -69.88 56.65
N TYR A 449 26.17 -69.82 55.39
CA TYR A 449 24.80 -70.05 54.90
C TYR A 449 24.73 -71.40 54.17
N PRO A 450 23.64 -72.14 54.26
CA PRO A 450 23.52 -73.44 53.55
C PRO A 450 23.80 -73.21 52.04
N PRO A 451 24.64 -74.07 51.43
CA PRO A 451 24.88 -73.95 50.00
C PRO A 451 23.62 -74.12 49.15
N ALA A 452 23.57 -73.50 47.99
CA ALA A 452 22.47 -73.77 47.06
C ALA A 452 22.55 -75.24 46.61
N ALA A 453 21.39 -75.92 46.52
CA ALA A 453 21.37 -77.24 45.93
C ALA A 453 21.92 -77.15 44.48
N SER A 454 22.97 -77.91 44.23
CA SER A 454 23.70 -77.80 42.91
C SER A 454 22.87 -78.03 41.65
N THR A 455 21.68 -78.53 41.80
CA THR A 455 20.73 -78.73 40.67
C THR A 455 19.67 -77.66 40.54
N ALA A 456 19.62 -76.69 41.52
CA ALA A 456 18.54 -75.70 41.58
C ALA A 456 18.99 -74.27 41.12
N LEU A 457 20.23 -73.86 41.36
CA LEU A 457 20.71 -72.54 41.05
C LEU A 457 22.12 -72.60 40.39
N PRO A 458 22.39 -71.96 39.26
CA PRO A 458 23.72 -71.86 38.69
C PRO A 458 24.53 -70.75 39.42
N VAL A 459 25.86 -70.81 39.37
CA VAL A 459 26.70 -69.69 39.71
C VAL A 459 26.70 -68.73 38.51
N LEU A 460 26.14 -67.53 38.70
CA LEU A 460 25.95 -66.54 37.62
C LEU A 460 27.05 -65.46 37.57
N ILE A 461 27.70 -65.21 38.69
CA ILE A 461 28.87 -64.29 38.78
C ILE A 461 30.01 -65.06 39.42
N GLN A 462 31.12 -65.22 38.64
CA GLN A 462 32.30 -65.93 39.09
C GLN A 462 33.19 -65.07 39.99
N VAL A 463 33.42 -63.79 39.56
CA VAL A 463 34.14 -62.76 40.34
C VAL A 463 33.48 -61.43 40.13
N ALA A 464 33.14 -60.74 41.21
CA ALA A 464 32.72 -59.35 41.15
C ALA A 464 33.82 -58.46 41.74
N LEU A 465 34.13 -57.35 41.06
CA LEU A 465 35.14 -56.37 41.44
C LEU A 465 34.50 -54.99 41.55
N CYS A 466 33.93 -54.68 42.69
CA CYS A 466 33.27 -53.40 42.95
C CYS A 466 34.20 -52.37 43.60
N ASN A 467 34.00 -51.08 43.32
CA ASN A 467 34.69 -49.99 44.04
C ASN A 467 33.96 -49.54 45.30
N GLY A 468 32.76 -50.08 45.54
CA GLY A 468 31.88 -49.74 46.68
C GLY A 468 30.98 -48.54 46.51
N THR A 469 30.94 -47.96 45.29
CA THR A 469 30.14 -46.77 44.94
C THR A 469 29.09 -47.02 43.87
N GLU A 470 29.09 -48.22 43.30
CA GLU A 470 28.15 -48.64 42.26
C GLU A 470 26.74 -48.77 42.83
N GLN A 471 25.74 -48.45 42.04
CA GLN A 471 24.34 -48.51 42.46
C GLN A 471 23.75 -49.91 42.42
N ALA A 472 24.42 -50.85 41.73
CA ALA A 472 24.00 -52.22 41.55
C ALA A 472 25.22 -53.15 41.30
N LEU A 473 25.16 -54.39 41.72
CA LEU A 473 26.20 -55.40 41.55
C LEU A 473 26.51 -55.68 40.07
N ALA A 474 25.51 -55.56 39.21
CA ALA A 474 25.66 -55.68 37.77
C ALA A 474 26.56 -54.58 37.16
N ALA A 475 26.73 -53.43 37.81
CA ALA A 475 27.57 -52.35 37.35
C ALA A 475 29.09 -52.54 37.74
N CYS A 476 29.38 -53.49 38.60
CA CYS A 476 30.72 -53.85 38.95
C CYS A 476 31.43 -54.60 37.79
N GLU A 477 32.76 -54.52 37.73
CA GLU A 477 33.53 -55.32 36.79
C GLU A 477 33.38 -56.78 37.16
N GLN A 478 33.20 -57.68 36.20
CA GLN A 478 32.96 -59.10 36.39
C GLN A 478 33.98 -59.88 35.55
N VAL A 479 34.51 -60.99 36.12
CA VAL A 479 35.42 -61.90 35.44
C VAL A 479 34.81 -63.31 35.43
N ASP A 480 34.70 -63.89 34.23
CA ASP A 480 33.95 -65.14 33.99
C ASP A 480 34.84 -66.36 33.77
N THR A 481 36.08 -66.32 34.28
CA THR A 481 37.09 -67.37 33.95
C THR A 481 37.50 -68.27 35.11
N PHE A 482 36.71 -68.32 36.19
CA PHE A 482 36.94 -69.15 37.35
C PHE A 482 35.94 -70.32 37.45
N ASP A 483 36.39 -71.40 38.14
CA ASP A 483 35.61 -72.59 38.40
C ASP A 483 35.18 -72.58 39.88
N CYS A 484 33.94 -72.08 40.12
CA CYS A 484 33.41 -71.88 41.47
C CYS A 484 32.30 -72.87 41.78
N GLY A 485 32.40 -73.53 42.91
CA GLY A 485 31.30 -74.39 43.42
C GLY A 485 30.41 -73.67 44.41
N HIS A 486 29.29 -74.32 44.81
CA HIS A 486 28.35 -73.71 45.78
C HIS A 486 28.90 -73.73 47.23
N ASP A 487 30.05 -74.31 47.49
CA ASP A 487 30.78 -74.21 48.72
C ASP A 487 31.58 -72.91 48.85
N GLU A 488 31.59 -72.13 47.76
CA GLU A 488 32.19 -70.78 47.62
C GLU A 488 31.15 -69.72 47.31
N ASP A 489 29.89 -69.93 47.69
CA ASP A 489 28.84 -68.93 47.50
C ASP A 489 29.06 -67.71 48.41
N ALA A 490 29.07 -66.50 47.81
CA ALA A 490 29.26 -65.22 48.50
C ALA A 490 28.15 -64.91 49.47
N GLY A 491 28.50 -64.33 50.58
CA GLY A 491 27.56 -63.84 51.58
C GLY A 491 27.67 -62.34 51.86
N ALA A 492 26.60 -61.73 52.31
CA ALA A 492 26.58 -60.32 52.69
C ALA A 492 25.81 -60.12 54.03
N VAL A 493 26.36 -59.22 54.86
CA VAL A 493 25.70 -58.71 56.07
C VAL A 493 25.71 -57.20 56.04
N CYS A 494 24.54 -56.58 56.10
CA CYS A 494 24.35 -55.13 56.08
C CYS A 494 23.89 -54.63 57.47
N GLU A 495 24.08 -53.33 57.74
CA GLU A 495 23.70 -52.71 59.03
C GLU A 495 22.21 -52.53 59.25
N GLY A 496 21.40 -52.53 58.21
CA GLY A 496 19.94 -52.28 58.24
C GLY A 496 19.07 -53.50 58.61
N GLY A 497 19.61 -54.43 59.37
CA GLY A 497 18.92 -55.59 59.88
C GLY A 497 18.35 -55.40 61.29
#